data_ce8ebd8ba112ca845fd752df9f5f0f13
#
_entry.id   ce8ebd8ba112ca845fd752df9f5f0f13
#
_cell.length_a   1.000
_cell.length_b   1.000
_cell.length_c   1.000
_cell.angle_alpha   90.00
_cell.angle_beta   90.00
_cell.angle_gamma   90.00
#
_symmetry.space_group_name_H-M   'P 1'
#
loop_
_entity.id
_entity.type
_entity.pdbx_description
1 polymer ?
#
loop_
_entity_poly.entity_id
_entity_poly.type
_entity_poly.pdbx_seq_one_letter_code
_entity_poly.pdbx_strand_id
1 'polypeptide(L)'
;MATSSIKNAVYLNAAARYSTLVLRLLFNAALARILVPEDFGVVAVAMVFTTFFSLLSDMGLGAGIIQNKELSRDDVSSIFAFSLRLGLVLMGAFALLSFPMAHFYGNPALVPVGMLLSVQLLFNTLNVVPNALLLKQKEFKKVALRILCACLVSGAVGIGLALAGLNYYALVVQAILDAVFIFSWNYFSTRPSMARRPARESLDKIRSYSGYLFGFNLVNYFARNLDNLLIGKVMGAAQLGYYDKSYKLMLYPVNNLTHVITPVLHPILSEHQSDKAYIYGKYLQVVKVLSLLGAFITPFFWFASGEIIPLLYGGQWLPAIPCLRWMALAMWAQMILSSAGTIFQSLGDTRRLLWSGSMNAVLVVACIIAGLVEGSIVAVARNVAIAYNLQFVATFYILVHLSFGFRTRDFLKGLLPDLGVMAAVACAGYGCTFLPELPLLGTFAAKSAIMGAAYLLALALTRQFKPLIGLLFRK
;
A
#
# COMPACT_ATOMS: atom_id res chain seq x y z
N MET A 1 1.37 -9.80 35.23
CA MET A 1 0.08 -9.71 34.50
C MET A 1 0.10 -8.75 33.31
N ALA A 2 0.80 -7.63 33.33
CA ALA A 2 0.85 -6.65 32.22
C ALA A 2 1.48 -7.18 30.91
N THR A 3 2.53 -8.00 31.00
CA THR A 3 3.25 -8.54 29.83
C THR A 3 2.45 -9.58 29.04
N SER A 4 1.61 -10.38 29.67
CA SER A 4 0.72 -11.33 28.97
C SER A 4 -0.42 -10.62 28.23
N SER A 5 -0.94 -9.53 28.79
CA SER A 5 -1.98 -8.71 28.17
C SER A 5 -1.49 -8.00 26.90
N ILE A 6 -0.24 -7.49 26.90
CA ILE A 6 0.37 -6.84 25.73
C ILE A 6 0.64 -7.87 24.61
N LYS A 7 1.17 -9.06 24.96
CA LYS A 7 1.39 -10.13 23.98
C LYS A 7 0.07 -10.56 23.31
N ASN A 8 -0.96 -10.78 24.10
CA ASN A 8 -2.28 -11.14 23.57
C ASN A 8 -2.88 -10.05 22.68
N ALA A 9 -2.71 -8.77 23.03
CA ALA A 9 -3.13 -7.66 22.18
C ALA A 9 -2.39 -7.60 20.84
N VAL A 10 -1.08 -7.87 20.84
CA VAL A 10 -0.25 -7.93 19.61
C VAL A 10 -0.69 -9.10 18.72
N TYR A 11 -0.89 -10.29 19.29
CA TYR A 11 -1.36 -11.45 18.53
C TYR A 11 -2.76 -11.21 17.94
N LEU A 12 -3.67 -10.64 18.71
CA LEU A 12 -5.02 -10.34 18.25
C LEU A 12 -5.03 -9.31 17.12
N ASN A 13 -4.19 -8.26 17.21
CA ASN A 13 -4.04 -7.28 16.16
C ASN A 13 -3.43 -7.89 14.88
N ALA A 14 -2.42 -8.73 15.02
CA ALA A 14 -1.82 -9.42 13.88
C ALA A 14 -2.85 -10.35 13.21
N ALA A 15 -3.54 -11.17 13.98
CA ALA A 15 -4.59 -12.06 13.47
C ALA A 15 -5.71 -11.28 12.76
N ALA A 16 -6.24 -10.22 13.37
CA ALA A 16 -7.27 -9.39 12.76
C ALA A 16 -6.77 -8.70 11.46
N ARG A 17 -5.53 -8.24 11.45
CA ARG A 17 -4.92 -7.61 10.26
C ARG A 17 -4.81 -8.61 9.11
N TYR A 18 -4.26 -9.81 9.36
CA TYR A 18 -4.12 -10.83 8.32
C TYR A 18 -5.48 -11.38 7.87
N SER A 19 -6.43 -11.58 8.79
CA SER A 19 -7.79 -11.98 8.44
C SER A 19 -8.48 -10.93 7.56
N THR A 20 -8.36 -9.65 7.88
CA THR A 20 -8.90 -8.56 7.07
C THR A 20 -8.25 -8.51 5.68
N LEU A 21 -6.93 -8.77 5.60
CA LEU A 21 -6.21 -8.82 4.33
C LEU A 21 -6.73 -9.94 3.43
N VAL A 22 -6.89 -11.14 3.98
CA VAL A 22 -7.44 -12.29 3.24
C VAL A 22 -8.87 -12.02 2.81
N LEU A 23 -9.72 -11.49 3.71
CA LEU A 23 -11.11 -11.13 3.38
C LEU A 23 -11.18 -10.07 2.28
N ARG A 24 -10.38 -9.01 2.35
CA ARG A 24 -10.33 -7.99 1.29
C ARG A 24 -9.89 -8.57 -0.05
N LEU A 25 -8.93 -9.50 -0.04
CA LEU A 25 -8.52 -10.20 -1.27
C LEU A 25 -9.67 -11.04 -1.84
N LEU A 26 -10.38 -11.80 -0.98
CA LEU A 26 -11.50 -12.64 -1.38
C LEU A 26 -12.67 -11.80 -1.92
N PHE A 27 -13.07 -10.72 -1.22
CA PHE A 27 -14.12 -9.81 -1.70
C PHE A 27 -13.73 -9.15 -3.02
N ASN A 28 -12.48 -8.70 -3.13
CA ASN A 28 -11.98 -8.10 -4.36
C ASN A 28 -11.93 -9.10 -5.52
N ALA A 29 -11.57 -10.35 -5.25
CA ALA A 29 -11.59 -11.42 -6.23
C ALA A 29 -13.03 -11.76 -6.67
N ALA A 30 -13.97 -11.85 -5.74
CA ALA A 30 -15.39 -12.09 -6.03
C ALA A 30 -15.97 -10.96 -6.89
N LEU A 31 -15.74 -9.70 -6.50
CA LEU A 31 -16.20 -8.54 -7.29
C LEU A 31 -15.55 -8.48 -8.68
N ALA A 32 -14.27 -8.83 -8.80
CA ALA A 32 -13.58 -8.84 -10.09
C ALA A 32 -14.10 -9.92 -11.05
N ARG A 33 -14.72 -10.98 -10.53
CA ARG A 33 -15.38 -12.01 -11.35
C ARG A 33 -16.77 -11.61 -11.84
N ILE A 34 -17.43 -10.70 -11.12
CA ILE A 34 -18.78 -10.24 -11.44
C ILE A 34 -18.73 -8.98 -12.30
N LEU A 35 -17.86 -8.03 -11.96
CA LEU A 35 -17.75 -6.72 -12.58
C LEU A 35 -16.70 -6.72 -13.68
N VAL A 36 -16.88 -5.87 -14.69
CA VAL A 36 -15.94 -5.74 -15.81
C VAL A 36 -14.73 -4.83 -15.46
N PRO A 37 -13.60 -4.95 -16.17
CA PRO A 37 -12.42 -4.12 -15.94
C PRO A 37 -12.66 -2.62 -16.02
N GLU A 38 -13.58 -2.19 -16.87
CA GLU A 38 -13.96 -0.79 -17.02
C GLU A 38 -14.57 -0.21 -15.72
N ASP A 39 -15.41 -0.98 -15.00
CA ASP A 39 -15.98 -0.58 -13.72
C ASP A 39 -14.88 -0.25 -12.69
N PHE A 40 -13.87 -1.11 -12.63
CA PHE A 40 -12.71 -0.89 -11.76
C PHE A 40 -11.87 0.32 -12.18
N GLY A 41 -11.73 0.54 -13.49
CA GLY A 41 -10.99 1.69 -14.02
C GLY A 41 -11.67 3.01 -13.71
N VAL A 42 -13.00 3.11 -13.87
CA VAL A 42 -13.78 4.31 -13.50
C VAL A 42 -13.60 4.63 -12.03
N VAL A 43 -13.76 3.63 -11.17
CA VAL A 43 -13.59 3.80 -9.72
C VAL A 43 -12.13 4.11 -9.38
N ALA A 44 -11.15 3.53 -10.06
CA ALA A 44 -9.73 3.81 -9.82
C ALA A 44 -9.39 5.28 -10.07
N VAL A 45 -9.86 5.89 -11.16
CA VAL A 45 -9.70 7.33 -11.42
C VAL A 45 -10.28 8.14 -10.25
N ALA A 46 -11.55 7.90 -9.90
CA ALA A 46 -12.22 8.67 -8.85
C ALA A 46 -11.54 8.48 -7.48
N MET A 47 -11.04 7.28 -7.17
CA MET A 47 -10.34 6.99 -5.92
C MET A 47 -9.00 7.70 -5.78
N VAL A 48 -8.29 7.99 -6.89
CA VAL A 48 -7.09 8.83 -6.83
C VAL A 48 -7.46 10.22 -6.28
N PHE A 49 -8.50 10.84 -6.81
CA PHE A 49 -8.92 12.16 -6.31
C PHE A 49 -9.50 12.08 -4.89
N THR A 50 -10.31 11.06 -4.58
CA THR A 50 -10.84 10.87 -3.22
C THR A 50 -9.72 10.73 -2.18
N THR A 51 -8.68 9.96 -2.50
CA THR A 51 -7.52 9.78 -1.60
C THR A 51 -6.74 11.08 -1.45
N PHE A 52 -6.58 11.86 -2.53
CA PHE A 52 -5.99 13.19 -2.46
C PHE A 52 -6.74 14.11 -1.48
N PHE A 53 -8.06 14.19 -1.61
CA PHE A 53 -8.89 14.97 -0.70
C PHE A 53 -8.86 14.44 0.74
N SER A 54 -8.70 13.12 0.93
CA SER A 54 -8.53 12.52 2.25
C SER A 54 -7.20 12.94 2.91
N LEU A 55 -6.12 13.14 2.14
CA LEU A 55 -4.88 13.73 2.66
C LEU A 55 -5.08 15.17 3.13
N LEU A 56 -5.88 15.97 2.38
CA LEU A 56 -6.28 17.32 2.81
C LEU A 56 -7.10 17.28 4.11
N SER A 57 -7.92 16.26 4.30
CA SER A 57 -8.76 16.10 5.48
C SER A 57 -7.97 15.83 6.76
N ASP A 58 -6.91 15.02 6.67
CA ASP A 58 -6.11 14.67 7.85
C ASP A 58 -5.19 15.84 8.27
N MET A 59 -4.54 16.53 7.32
CA MET A 59 -3.62 17.67 7.56
C MET A 59 -2.75 17.52 8.84
N GLY A 60 -2.53 16.27 9.31
CA GLY A 60 -1.83 15.97 10.55
C GLY A 60 -2.67 16.12 11.83
N LEU A 61 -3.98 16.34 11.73
CA LEU A 61 -4.90 16.45 12.88
C LEU A 61 -4.83 15.20 13.75
N GLY A 62 -4.86 14.01 13.12
CA GLY A 62 -4.78 12.74 13.83
C GLY A 62 -3.50 12.59 14.64
N ALA A 63 -2.35 12.87 14.02
CA ALA A 63 -1.06 12.82 14.68
C ALA A 63 -0.95 13.87 15.81
N GLY A 64 -1.44 15.09 15.59
CA GLY A 64 -1.47 16.15 16.59
C GLY A 64 -2.27 15.77 17.84
N ILE A 65 -3.44 15.14 17.68
CA ILE A 65 -4.27 14.68 18.81
C ILE A 65 -3.54 13.57 19.61
N ILE A 66 -2.87 12.65 18.93
CA ILE A 66 -2.16 11.54 19.60
C ILE A 66 -0.93 12.05 20.37
N GLN A 67 -0.16 12.95 19.78
CA GLN A 67 1.09 13.43 20.37
C GLN A 67 0.88 14.45 21.49
N ASN A 68 -0.10 15.35 21.33
CA ASN A 68 -0.34 16.37 22.35
C ASN A 68 -1.10 15.78 23.55
N LYS A 69 -0.43 15.73 24.71
CA LYS A 69 -0.98 15.20 25.97
C LYS A 69 -1.85 16.22 26.71
N GLU A 70 -1.73 17.49 26.38
CA GLU A 70 -2.36 18.62 27.11
C GLU A 70 -3.72 19.03 26.52
N LEU A 71 -4.19 18.33 25.46
CA LEU A 71 -5.50 18.63 24.86
C LEU A 71 -6.63 18.35 25.85
N SER A 72 -7.41 19.39 26.15
CA SER A 72 -8.63 19.31 26.94
C SER A 72 -9.76 18.67 26.15
N ARG A 73 -10.88 18.34 26.82
CA ARG A 73 -12.09 17.87 26.15
C ARG A 73 -12.69 18.94 25.22
N ASP A 74 -12.54 20.21 25.59
CA ASP A 74 -13.05 21.32 24.77
C ASP A 74 -12.18 21.53 23.52
N ASP A 75 -10.86 21.32 23.63
CA ASP A 75 -9.98 21.32 22.46
C ASP A 75 -10.39 20.23 21.45
N VAL A 76 -10.60 19.01 21.94
CA VAL A 76 -11.05 17.88 21.11
C VAL A 76 -12.41 18.18 20.46
N SER A 77 -13.35 18.77 21.21
CA SER A 77 -14.66 19.18 20.71
C SER A 77 -14.54 20.24 19.59
N SER A 78 -13.62 21.18 19.77
CA SER A 78 -13.32 22.22 18.76
C SER A 78 -12.70 21.64 17.50
N ILE A 79 -11.75 20.72 17.65
CA ILE A 79 -11.11 20.01 16.51
C ILE A 79 -12.14 19.15 15.77
N PHE A 80 -13.04 18.48 16.48
CA PHE A 80 -14.09 17.69 15.86
C PHE A 80 -15.11 18.56 15.09
N ALA A 81 -15.50 19.71 15.66
CA ALA A 81 -16.35 20.69 14.97
C ALA A 81 -15.65 21.28 13.72
N PHE A 82 -14.34 21.48 13.78
CA PHE A 82 -13.54 21.87 12.61
C PHE A 82 -13.51 20.77 11.54
N SER A 83 -13.30 19.51 11.92
CA SER A 83 -13.29 18.39 10.97
C SER A 83 -14.64 18.22 10.26
N LEU A 84 -15.77 18.48 10.92
CA LEU A 84 -17.08 18.48 10.27
C LEU A 84 -17.18 19.58 9.19
N ARG A 85 -16.77 20.81 9.52
CA ARG A 85 -16.84 21.93 8.55
C ARG A 85 -15.90 21.69 7.38
N LEU A 86 -14.68 21.25 7.66
CA LEU A 86 -13.71 20.88 6.64
C LEU A 86 -14.27 19.76 5.75
N GLY A 87 -14.85 18.72 6.35
CA GLY A 87 -15.44 17.60 5.63
C GLY A 87 -16.57 18.02 4.69
N LEU A 88 -17.47 18.92 5.14
CA LEU A 88 -18.55 19.46 4.30
C LEU A 88 -18.00 20.31 3.14
N VAL A 89 -16.98 21.13 3.39
CA VAL A 89 -16.34 21.93 2.33
C VAL A 89 -15.66 21.02 1.31
N LEU A 90 -14.88 20.00 1.77
CA LEU A 90 -14.21 19.07 0.90
C LEU A 90 -15.20 18.17 0.13
N MET A 91 -16.30 17.75 0.77
CA MET A 91 -17.38 17.03 0.12
C MET A 91 -17.97 17.85 -1.03
N GLY A 92 -18.33 19.12 -0.77
CA GLY A 92 -18.87 20.03 -1.80
C GLY A 92 -17.84 20.29 -2.91
N ALA A 93 -16.60 20.57 -2.56
CA ALA A 93 -15.52 20.80 -3.53
C ALA A 93 -15.27 19.56 -4.41
N PHE A 94 -15.27 18.36 -3.84
CA PHE A 94 -15.06 17.14 -4.60
C PHE A 94 -16.29 16.79 -5.48
N ALA A 95 -17.50 16.98 -4.98
CA ALA A 95 -18.71 16.85 -5.77
C ALA A 95 -18.72 17.78 -6.98
N LEU A 96 -18.30 19.05 -6.81
CA LEU A 96 -18.15 19.99 -7.91
C LEU A 96 -17.01 19.60 -8.87
N LEU A 97 -15.89 19.09 -8.36
CA LEU A 97 -14.77 18.64 -9.16
C LEU A 97 -15.14 17.45 -10.07
N SER A 98 -16.17 16.68 -9.72
CA SER A 98 -16.60 15.53 -10.53
C SER A 98 -16.99 15.92 -11.97
N PHE A 99 -17.49 17.13 -12.19
CA PHE A 99 -17.86 17.63 -13.53
C PHE A 99 -16.63 17.91 -14.41
N PRO A 100 -15.66 18.74 -14.01
CA PRO A 100 -14.43 18.93 -14.81
C PRO A 100 -13.62 17.63 -14.93
N MET A 101 -13.67 16.74 -13.93
CA MET A 101 -13.04 15.42 -14.00
C MET A 101 -13.67 14.57 -15.10
N ALA A 102 -14.99 14.49 -15.16
CA ALA A 102 -15.70 13.75 -16.22
C ALA A 102 -15.39 14.32 -17.61
N HIS A 103 -15.38 15.64 -17.75
CA HIS A 103 -15.03 16.32 -19.00
C HIS A 103 -13.56 16.02 -19.40
N PHE A 104 -12.62 16.13 -18.44
CA PHE A 104 -11.21 15.85 -18.70
C PHE A 104 -10.98 14.42 -19.15
N TYR A 105 -11.60 13.42 -18.53
CA TYR A 105 -11.45 12.01 -18.88
C TYR A 105 -12.36 11.56 -20.03
N GLY A 106 -13.32 12.39 -20.46
CA GLY A 106 -14.31 12.03 -21.47
C GLY A 106 -15.26 10.89 -21.01
N ASN A 107 -15.47 10.75 -19.70
CA ASN A 107 -16.30 9.69 -19.13
C ASN A 107 -17.38 10.25 -18.20
N PRO A 108 -18.65 10.30 -18.65
CA PRO A 108 -19.75 10.84 -17.86
C PRO A 108 -20.04 10.09 -16.54
N ALA A 109 -19.66 8.81 -16.44
CA ALA A 109 -19.83 8.01 -15.24
C ALA A 109 -19.05 8.58 -14.04
N LEU A 110 -18.00 9.37 -14.27
CA LEU A 110 -17.23 10.01 -13.21
C LEU A 110 -18.01 11.09 -12.43
N VAL A 111 -19.09 11.66 -13.01
CA VAL A 111 -19.94 12.61 -12.29
C VAL A 111 -20.66 11.94 -11.12
N PRO A 112 -21.56 10.95 -11.35
CA PRO A 112 -22.26 10.30 -10.25
C PRO A 112 -21.31 9.56 -9.29
N VAL A 113 -20.24 8.97 -9.81
CA VAL A 113 -19.23 8.28 -8.99
C VAL A 113 -18.53 9.28 -8.05
N GLY A 114 -18.09 10.43 -8.57
CA GLY A 114 -17.44 11.46 -7.76
C GLY A 114 -18.39 12.09 -6.73
N MET A 115 -19.65 12.36 -7.11
CA MET A 115 -20.67 12.85 -6.18
C MET A 115 -20.91 11.85 -5.03
N LEU A 116 -21.04 10.57 -5.31
CA LEU A 116 -21.23 9.57 -4.28
C LEU A 116 -19.98 9.39 -3.39
N LEU A 117 -18.78 9.34 -3.98
CA LEU A 117 -17.53 9.24 -3.22
C LEU A 117 -17.23 10.48 -2.39
N SER A 118 -17.85 11.64 -2.70
CA SER A 118 -17.76 12.82 -1.82
C SER A 118 -18.37 12.57 -0.44
N VAL A 119 -19.38 11.70 -0.34
CA VAL A 119 -19.96 11.24 0.93
C VAL A 119 -18.96 10.41 1.71
N GLN A 120 -18.24 9.50 1.05
CA GLN A 120 -17.14 8.74 1.67
C GLN A 120 -16.09 9.69 2.27
N LEU A 121 -15.73 10.73 1.54
CA LEU A 121 -14.75 11.74 1.97
C LEU A 121 -15.21 12.46 3.25
N LEU A 122 -16.49 12.83 3.35
CA LEU A 122 -17.05 13.42 4.57
C LEU A 122 -16.86 12.50 5.78
N PHE A 123 -17.23 11.23 5.66
CA PHE A 123 -17.11 10.27 6.77
C PHE A 123 -15.65 9.97 7.12
N ASN A 124 -14.75 9.93 6.14
CA ASN A 124 -13.31 9.79 6.38
C ASN A 124 -12.77 11.00 7.17
N THR A 125 -13.18 12.22 6.81
CA THR A 125 -12.78 13.44 7.51
C THR A 125 -13.30 13.48 8.95
N LEU A 126 -14.56 13.14 9.16
CA LEU A 126 -15.16 13.02 10.49
C LEU A 126 -14.48 11.95 11.36
N ASN A 127 -14.01 10.90 10.73
CA ASN A 127 -13.35 9.78 11.42
C ASN A 127 -11.97 10.12 12.00
N VAL A 128 -11.31 11.19 11.53
CA VAL A 128 -9.95 11.55 11.97
C VAL A 128 -9.87 11.68 13.50
N VAL A 129 -10.78 12.45 14.10
CA VAL A 129 -10.78 12.71 15.55
C VAL A 129 -11.14 11.47 16.37
N PRO A 130 -12.28 10.78 16.14
CA PRO A 130 -12.63 9.58 16.89
C PRO A 130 -11.59 8.46 16.77
N ASN A 131 -10.98 8.29 15.59
CA ASN A 131 -9.92 7.33 15.37
C ASN A 131 -8.65 7.66 16.19
N ALA A 132 -8.23 8.94 16.18
CA ALA A 132 -7.08 9.40 16.96
C ALA A 132 -7.30 9.19 18.48
N LEU A 133 -8.51 9.40 18.97
CA LEU A 133 -8.87 9.15 20.38
C LEU A 133 -8.74 7.67 20.75
N LEU A 134 -9.23 6.76 19.91
CA LEU A 134 -9.09 5.31 20.16
C LEU A 134 -7.62 4.88 20.18
N LEU A 135 -6.82 5.41 19.27
CA LEU A 135 -5.37 5.12 19.23
C LEU A 135 -4.66 5.70 20.45
N LYS A 136 -5.00 6.92 20.88
CA LYS A 136 -4.46 7.56 22.09
C LYS A 136 -4.81 6.77 23.34
N GLN A 137 -6.01 6.19 23.39
CA GLN A 137 -6.48 5.30 24.48
C GLN A 137 -5.92 3.88 24.40
N LYS A 138 -5.13 3.55 23.35
CA LYS A 138 -4.55 2.22 23.11
C LYS A 138 -5.61 1.10 22.97
N GLU A 139 -6.80 1.43 22.51
CA GLU A 139 -7.93 0.50 22.31
C GLU A 139 -7.77 -0.33 21.02
N PHE A 140 -6.62 -0.97 20.86
CA PHE A 140 -6.23 -1.69 19.65
C PHE A 140 -7.18 -2.85 19.31
N LYS A 141 -7.78 -3.50 20.33
CA LYS A 141 -8.77 -4.57 20.11
C LYS A 141 -10.02 -4.04 19.41
N LYS A 142 -10.54 -2.88 19.84
CA LYS A 142 -11.70 -2.24 19.20
C LYS A 142 -11.39 -1.84 17.77
N VAL A 143 -10.17 -1.29 17.53
CA VAL A 143 -9.69 -0.91 16.19
C VAL A 143 -9.63 -2.13 15.27
N ALA A 144 -9.07 -3.25 15.74
CA ALA A 144 -8.95 -4.47 14.95
C ALA A 144 -10.32 -5.08 14.61
N LEU A 145 -11.21 -5.23 15.60
CA LEU A 145 -12.55 -5.78 15.40
C LEU A 145 -13.39 -4.92 14.45
N ARG A 146 -13.34 -3.59 14.60
CA ARG A 146 -14.02 -2.65 13.74
C ARG A 146 -13.65 -2.83 12.26
N ILE A 147 -12.34 -2.92 11.96
CA ILE A 147 -11.85 -3.06 10.58
C ILE A 147 -12.35 -4.38 9.98
N LEU A 148 -12.36 -5.45 10.78
CA LEU A 148 -12.85 -6.74 10.34
C LEU A 148 -14.36 -6.70 10.03
N CYS A 149 -15.17 -6.16 10.96
CA CYS A 149 -16.62 -6.02 10.77
C CYS A 149 -16.97 -5.10 9.60
N ALA A 150 -16.29 -3.96 9.48
CA ALA A 150 -16.48 -3.05 8.34
C ALA A 150 -16.22 -3.76 7.01
N CYS A 151 -15.12 -4.50 6.92
CA CYS A 151 -14.76 -5.26 5.72
C CYS A 151 -15.81 -6.34 5.38
N LEU A 152 -16.31 -7.07 6.38
CA LEU A 152 -17.34 -8.09 6.16
C LEU A 152 -18.66 -7.48 5.68
N VAL A 153 -19.14 -6.44 6.35
CA VAL A 153 -20.42 -5.80 6.01
C VAL A 153 -20.33 -5.12 4.65
N SER A 154 -19.33 -4.27 4.43
CA SER A 154 -19.18 -3.55 3.17
C SER A 154 -18.89 -4.49 2.00
N GLY A 155 -18.09 -5.54 2.22
CA GLY A 155 -17.78 -6.53 1.19
C GLY A 155 -19.00 -7.38 0.81
N ALA A 156 -19.79 -7.84 1.79
CA ALA A 156 -21.02 -8.61 1.53
C ALA A 156 -22.05 -7.77 0.78
N VAL A 157 -22.26 -6.52 1.19
CA VAL A 157 -23.18 -5.59 0.49
C VAL A 157 -22.67 -5.29 -0.92
N GLY A 158 -21.35 -5.04 -1.08
CA GLY A 158 -20.75 -4.82 -2.40
C GLY A 158 -21.00 -5.97 -3.36
N ILE A 159 -20.80 -7.23 -2.91
CA ILE A 159 -21.12 -8.41 -3.74
C ILE A 159 -22.62 -8.47 -4.06
N GLY A 160 -23.49 -8.25 -3.08
CA GLY A 160 -24.95 -8.25 -3.30
C GLY A 160 -25.37 -7.23 -4.37
N LEU A 161 -24.83 -6.01 -4.31
CA LEU A 161 -25.12 -4.96 -5.30
C LEU A 161 -24.52 -5.28 -6.68
N ALA A 162 -23.34 -5.90 -6.74
CA ALA A 162 -22.74 -6.33 -8.00
C ALA A 162 -23.58 -7.44 -8.66
N LEU A 163 -24.08 -8.42 -7.89
CA LEU A 163 -24.99 -9.45 -8.37
C LEU A 163 -26.36 -8.88 -8.82
N ALA A 164 -26.79 -7.77 -8.20
CA ALA A 164 -28.00 -7.04 -8.62
C ALA A 164 -27.78 -6.19 -9.88
N GLY A 165 -26.58 -6.20 -10.49
CA GLY A 165 -26.29 -5.50 -11.75
C GLY A 165 -25.96 -4.02 -11.60
N LEU A 166 -25.56 -3.56 -10.40
CA LEU A 166 -25.23 -2.14 -10.19
C LEU A 166 -23.82 -1.73 -10.67
N ASN A 167 -23.10 -2.58 -11.40
CA ASN A 167 -21.82 -2.30 -12.03
C ASN A 167 -20.84 -1.56 -11.05
N TYR A 168 -20.17 -0.50 -11.50
CA TYR A 168 -19.24 0.28 -10.69
C TYR A 168 -19.86 0.88 -9.41
N TYR A 169 -21.20 1.06 -9.36
CA TYR A 169 -21.84 1.53 -8.12
C TYR A 169 -21.69 0.57 -6.95
N ALA A 170 -21.56 -0.73 -7.20
CA ALA A 170 -21.28 -1.71 -6.16
C ALA A 170 -19.97 -1.40 -5.41
N LEU A 171 -18.91 -1.04 -6.15
CA LEU A 171 -17.61 -0.64 -5.60
C LEU A 171 -17.71 0.69 -4.84
N VAL A 172 -18.46 1.64 -5.37
CA VAL A 172 -18.66 2.96 -4.77
C VAL A 172 -19.41 2.83 -3.44
N VAL A 173 -20.53 2.11 -3.43
CA VAL A 173 -21.33 1.90 -2.21
C VAL A 173 -20.56 1.10 -1.18
N GLN A 174 -19.78 0.08 -1.59
CA GLN A 174 -18.88 -0.65 -0.70
C GLN A 174 -17.90 0.32 0.01
N ALA A 175 -17.29 1.24 -0.72
CA ALA A 175 -16.34 2.19 -0.17
C ALA A 175 -17.00 3.19 0.80
N ILE A 176 -18.21 3.65 0.49
CA ILE A 176 -19.00 4.53 1.36
C ILE A 176 -19.39 3.80 2.65
N LEU A 177 -19.89 2.57 2.54
CA LEU A 177 -20.29 1.77 3.70
C LEU A 177 -19.12 1.47 4.62
N ASP A 178 -17.92 1.17 4.07
CA ASP A 178 -16.72 0.97 4.86
C ASP A 178 -16.41 2.23 5.70
N ALA A 179 -16.44 3.41 5.07
CA ALA A 179 -16.19 4.68 5.75
C ALA A 179 -17.27 5.02 6.80
N VAL A 180 -18.53 4.86 6.46
CA VAL A 180 -19.67 5.10 7.38
C VAL A 180 -19.61 4.17 8.58
N PHE A 181 -19.38 2.88 8.35
CA PHE A 181 -19.29 1.89 9.42
C PHE A 181 -18.13 2.18 10.37
N ILE A 182 -16.94 2.46 9.83
CA ILE A 182 -15.75 2.79 10.61
C ILE A 182 -15.98 4.07 11.43
N PHE A 183 -16.53 5.11 10.83
CA PHE A 183 -16.84 6.35 11.54
C PHE A 183 -17.87 6.11 12.64
N SER A 184 -18.99 5.45 12.34
CA SER A 184 -20.06 5.19 13.30
C SER A 184 -19.54 4.39 14.50
N TRP A 185 -18.78 3.33 14.25
CA TRP A 185 -18.17 2.54 15.34
C TRP A 185 -17.26 3.38 16.22
N ASN A 186 -16.39 4.20 15.62
CA ASN A 186 -15.49 5.05 16.36
C ASN A 186 -16.21 6.15 17.14
N TYR A 187 -17.18 6.77 16.52
CA TYR A 187 -18.01 7.81 17.14
C TYR A 187 -18.73 7.28 18.37
N PHE A 188 -19.42 6.14 18.25
CA PHE A 188 -20.12 5.53 19.39
C PHE A 188 -19.17 5.00 20.48
N SER A 189 -17.94 4.65 20.12
CA SER A 189 -16.94 4.19 21.09
C SER A 189 -16.29 5.34 21.85
N THR A 190 -16.09 6.50 21.24
CA THR A 190 -15.36 7.64 21.84
C THR A 190 -16.28 8.79 22.26
N ARG A 191 -17.43 8.91 21.61
CA ARG A 191 -18.45 9.95 21.83
C ARG A 191 -17.86 11.36 21.99
N PRO A 192 -17.06 11.84 21.01
CA PRO A 192 -16.53 13.19 21.08
C PRO A 192 -17.69 14.18 21.12
N SER A 193 -17.64 15.13 22.05
CA SER A 193 -18.57 16.27 22.06
C SER A 193 -18.27 17.19 20.87
N MET A 194 -19.25 17.96 20.47
CA MET A 194 -19.11 18.91 19.35
C MET A 194 -19.27 20.34 19.86
N ALA A 195 -18.24 21.16 19.68
CA ALA A 195 -18.33 22.58 19.98
C ALA A 195 -19.18 23.30 18.93
N ARG A 196 -19.97 24.29 19.36
CA ARG A 196 -20.75 25.12 18.40
C ARG A 196 -19.84 25.91 17.44
N ARG A 197 -18.67 26.35 17.90
CA ARG A 197 -17.65 27.02 17.09
C ARG A 197 -16.28 26.47 17.43
N PRO A 198 -15.44 26.14 16.41
CA PRO A 198 -14.05 25.74 16.65
C PRO A 198 -13.27 26.92 17.21
N ALA A 199 -12.51 26.68 18.28
CA ALA A 199 -11.57 27.66 18.82
C ALA A 199 -10.27 27.65 18.03
N ARG A 200 -9.76 28.81 17.62
CA ARG A 200 -8.48 28.93 16.89
C ARG A 200 -7.31 28.42 17.73
N GLU A 201 -7.30 28.72 19.00
CA GLU A 201 -6.26 28.27 19.95
C GLU A 201 -6.12 26.75 19.98
N SER A 202 -7.23 26.00 19.93
CA SER A 202 -7.22 24.55 19.90
C SER A 202 -6.58 23.99 18.62
N LEU A 203 -6.76 24.67 17.49
CA LEU A 203 -6.17 24.29 16.20
C LEU A 203 -4.66 24.63 16.16
N ASP A 204 -4.28 25.77 16.74
CA ASP A 204 -2.88 26.20 16.80
C ASP A 204 -2.00 25.25 17.62
N LYS A 205 -2.57 24.60 18.65
CA LYS A 205 -1.89 23.56 19.45
C LYS A 205 -1.42 22.34 18.63
N ILE A 206 -2.04 22.08 17.46
CA ILE A 206 -1.73 20.95 16.60
C ILE A 206 -1.13 21.34 15.23
N ARG A 207 -1.16 22.64 14.88
CA ARG A 207 -0.76 23.16 13.56
C ARG A 207 0.75 23.08 13.30
N SER A 208 1.59 23.26 14.30
CA SER A 208 3.06 23.39 14.14
C SER A 208 3.72 22.13 13.57
N TYR A 209 3.12 20.96 13.76
CA TYR A 209 3.66 19.68 13.29
C TYR A 209 3.24 19.32 11.85
N SER A 210 2.18 19.97 11.34
CA SER A 210 1.41 19.47 10.19
C SER A 210 1.86 19.95 8.82
N GLY A 211 2.41 21.18 8.71
CA GLY A 211 2.57 21.83 7.40
C GLY A 211 3.62 21.19 6.48
N TYR A 212 4.82 20.92 7.01
CA TYR A 212 5.91 20.33 6.21
C TYR A 212 5.63 18.87 5.85
N LEU A 213 5.07 18.11 6.79
CA LEU A 213 4.68 16.71 6.56
C LEU A 213 3.57 16.61 5.51
N PHE A 214 2.64 17.54 5.55
CA PHE A 214 1.55 17.62 4.57
C PHE A 214 2.08 17.89 3.15
N GLY A 215 2.95 18.90 2.97
CA GLY A 215 3.55 19.20 1.67
C GLY A 215 4.34 18.03 1.09
N PHE A 216 5.11 17.33 1.92
CA PHE A 216 5.83 16.13 1.52
C PHE A 216 4.87 15.01 1.07
N ASN A 217 3.83 14.74 1.86
CA ASN A 217 2.84 13.73 1.52
C ASN A 217 2.09 14.05 0.23
N LEU A 218 1.79 15.32 -0.02
CA LEU A 218 1.12 15.80 -1.22
C LEU A 218 1.94 15.51 -2.49
N VAL A 219 3.20 15.92 -2.51
CA VAL A 219 4.11 15.68 -3.65
C VAL A 219 4.29 14.18 -3.88
N ASN A 220 4.53 13.44 -2.81
CA ASN A 220 4.71 11.99 -2.87
C ASN A 220 3.45 11.26 -3.36
N TYR A 221 2.28 11.75 -3.00
CA TYR A 221 1.01 11.20 -3.43
C TYR A 221 0.83 11.29 -4.95
N PHE A 222 1.02 12.47 -5.53
CA PHE A 222 0.89 12.65 -6.98
C PHE A 222 1.95 11.84 -7.73
N ALA A 223 3.19 11.83 -7.27
CA ALA A 223 4.25 11.05 -7.90
C ALA A 223 3.93 9.53 -7.96
N ARG A 224 3.21 9.01 -6.96
CA ARG A 224 2.84 7.59 -6.86
C ARG A 224 1.56 7.20 -7.59
N ASN A 225 0.71 8.15 -7.95
CA ASN A 225 -0.57 7.88 -8.61
C ASN A 225 -0.68 8.50 -10.01
N LEU A 226 0.42 9.07 -10.50
CA LEU A 226 0.46 9.70 -11.81
C LEU A 226 0.22 8.69 -12.94
N ASP A 227 0.68 7.46 -12.78
CA ASP A 227 0.42 6.35 -13.68
C ASP A 227 -1.08 6.13 -13.87
N ASN A 228 -1.83 5.99 -12.78
CA ASN A 228 -3.28 5.80 -12.82
C ASN A 228 -4.00 6.98 -13.52
N LEU A 229 -3.58 8.21 -13.20
CA LEU A 229 -4.16 9.40 -13.82
C LEU A 229 -3.91 9.46 -15.32
N LEU A 230 -2.65 9.22 -15.75
CA LEU A 230 -2.26 9.31 -17.15
C LEU A 230 -2.79 8.15 -17.98
N ILE A 231 -2.74 6.91 -17.48
CA ILE A 231 -3.31 5.73 -18.16
C ILE A 231 -4.82 5.93 -18.33
N GLY A 232 -5.53 6.34 -17.29
CA GLY A 232 -6.97 6.61 -17.36
C GLY A 232 -7.33 7.66 -18.41
N LYS A 233 -6.49 8.71 -18.55
CA LYS A 233 -6.70 9.77 -19.55
C LYS A 233 -6.36 9.34 -20.97
N VAL A 234 -5.24 8.66 -21.16
CA VAL A 234 -4.68 8.38 -22.50
C VAL A 234 -5.24 7.07 -23.08
N MET A 235 -5.44 6.06 -22.23
CA MET A 235 -5.79 4.70 -22.66
C MET A 235 -7.21 4.27 -22.25
N GLY A 236 -7.88 5.06 -21.42
CA GLY A 236 -9.26 4.81 -20.98
C GLY A 236 -9.39 3.88 -19.76
N ALA A 237 -10.63 3.75 -19.28
CA ALA A 237 -10.95 3.10 -18.02
C ALA A 237 -10.64 1.59 -18.00
N ALA A 238 -10.94 0.86 -19.08
CA ALA A 238 -10.70 -0.59 -19.15
C ALA A 238 -9.20 -0.92 -19.01
N GLN A 239 -8.35 -0.19 -19.74
CA GLN A 239 -6.89 -0.37 -19.68
C GLN A 239 -6.34 -0.02 -18.28
N LEU A 240 -6.87 1.05 -17.68
CA LEU A 240 -6.54 1.40 -16.30
C LEU A 240 -6.98 0.29 -15.34
N GLY A 241 -8.14 -0.33 -15.54
CA GLY A 241 -8.61 -1.45 -14.72
C GLY A 241 -7.60 -2.62 -14.72
N TYR A 242 -7.12 -3.03 -15.88
CA TYR A 242 -6.12 -4.09 -16.03
C TYR A 242 -4.80 -3.72 -15.34
N TYR A 243 -4.32 -2.49 -15.56
CA TYR A 243 -3.08 -2.00 -14.96
C TYR A 243 -3.17 -1.92 -13.43
N ASP A 244 -4.21 -1.27 -12.90
CA ASP A 244 -4.42 -1.05 -11.47
C ASP A 244 -4.52 -2.38 -10.69
N LYS A 245 -5.21 -3.38 -11.24
CA LYS A 245 -5.28 -4.72 -10.65
C LYS A 245 -3.93 -5.41 -10.61
N SER A 246 -3.17 -5.35 -11.69
CA SER A 246 -1.81 -5.89 -11.75
C SER A 246 -0.87 -5.19 -10.77
N TYR A 247 -0.94 -3.86 -10.70
CA TYR A 247 -0.13 -3.04 -9.80
C TYR A 247 -0.46 -3.31 -8.32
N LYS A 248 -1.74 -3.36 -7.96
CA LYS A 248 -2.19 -3.71 -6.61
C LYS A 248 -1.74 -5.11 -6.22
N LEU A 249 -1.85 -6.08 -7.13
CA LEU A 249 -1.43 -7.46 -6.87
C LEU A 249 0.08 -7.56 -6.65
N MET A 250 0.90 -6.81 -7.43
CA MET A 250 2.33 -6.67 -7.19
C MET A 250 2.63 -6.09 -5.79
N LEU A 251 1.88 -5.08 -5.36
CA LEU A 251 2.11 -4.43 -4.07
C LEU A 251 1.67 -5.28 -2.87
N TYR A 252 0.79 -6.26 -3.04
CA TYR A 252 0.30 -7.08 -1.93
C TYR A 252 1.42 -7.73 -1.10
N PRO A 253 2.35 -8.52 -1.69
CA PRO A 253 3.46 -9.10 -0.93
C PRO A 253 4.42 -8.02 -0.42
N VAL A 254 4.70 -6.99 -1.21
CA VAL A 254 5.60 -5.88 -0.82
C VAL A 254 5.10 -5.23 0.47
N ASN A 255 3.85 -4.77 0.50
CA ASN A 255 3.32 -4.04 1.65
C ASN A 255 3.12 -4.92 2.89
N ASN A 256 2.66 -6.17 2.71
CA ASN A 256 2.28 -6.99 3.85
C ASN A 256 3.46 -7.67 4.53
N LEU A 257 4.52 -8.01 3.80
CA LEU A 257 5.71 -8.62 4.38
C LEU A 257 6.65 -7.57 5.00
N THR A 258 6.75 -6.38 4.41
CA THR A 258 7.68 -5.35 4.89
C THR A 258 7.15 -4.56 6.08
N HIS A 259 5.84 -4.32 6.14
CA HIS A 259 5.22 -3.60 7.27
C HIS A 259 5.26 -4.33 8.62
N VAL A 260 5.65 -5.59 8.65
CA VAL A 260 5.89 -6.32 9.92
C VAL A 260 7.25 -5.95 10.50
N ILE A 261 8.24 -5.73 9.66
CA ILE A 261 9.64 -5.56 10.05
C ILE A 261 9.97 -4.08 10.34
N THR A 262 9.50 -3.19 9.48
CA THR A 262 9.90 -1.78 9.48
C THR A 262 9.55 -0.99 10.75
N PRO A 263 8.34 -1.13 11.36
CA PRO A 263 7.99 -0.36 12.56
C PRO A 263 8.78 -0.73 13.81
N VAL A 264 9.32 -1.95 13.85
CA VAL A 264 10.12 -2.43 15.00
C VAL A 264 11.56 -1.91 14.91
N LEU A 265 12.04 -1.67 13.70
CA LEU A 265 13.42 -1.22 13.48
C LEU A 265 13.65 0.22 13.86
N HIS A 266 12.74 1.11 13.55
CA HIS A 266 12.95 2.55 13.74
C HIS A 266 13.30 2.93 15.19
N PRO A 267 12.54 2.51 16.22
CA PRO A 267 12.88 2.85 17.61
C PRO A 267 14.23 2.28 18.04
N ILE A 268 14.51 1.00 17.70
CA ILE A 268 15.75 0.30 18.11
C ILE A 268 16.98 0.95 17.46
N LEU A 269 16.87 1.34 16.20
CA LEU A 269 18.00 1.91 15.47
C LEU A 269 18.23 3.38 15.80
N SER A 270 17.17 4.13 16.11
CA SER A 270 17.30 5.55 16.47
C SER A 270 17.99 5.78 17.81
N GLU A 271 17.93 4.81 18.74
CA GLU A 271 18.71 4.86 19.99
C GLU A 271 20.23 4.78 19.76
N HIS A 272 20.66 4.23 18.61
CA HIS A 272 22.07 4.05 18.24
C HIS A 272 22.47 4.97 17.07
N GLN A 273 21.82 6.13 16.90
CA GLN A 273 21.99 7.03 15.74
C GLN A 273 23.45 7.42 15.46
N SER A 274 24.30 7.50 16.50
CA SER A 274 25.73 7.81 16.39
C SER A 274 26.58 6.65 15.88
N ASP A 275 26.10 5.39 16.04
CA ASP A 275 26.84 4.19 15.62
C ASP A 275 26.33 3.68 14.26
N LYS A 276 26.83 4.26 13.19
CA LYS A 276 26.49 3.90 11.82
C LYS A 276 26.82 2.43 11.48
N ALA A 277 27.88 1.88 12.08
CA ALA A 277 28.30 0.51 11.81
C ALA A 277 27.30 -0.49 12.43
N TYR A 278 26.83 -0.22 13.64
CA TYR A 278 25.78 -1.02 14.29
C TYR A 278 24.47 -0.98 13.48
N ILE A 279 24.01 0.23 13.11
CA ILE A 279 22.77 0.38 12.29
C ILE A 279 22.91 -0.38 10.98
N TYR A 280 24.05 -0.22 10.28
CA TYR A 280 24.29 -0.89 9.00
C TYR A 280 24.28 -2.42 9.15
N GLY A 281 24.97 -2.97 10.16
CA GLY A 281 24.99 -4.41 10.44
C GLY A 281 23.59 -4.99 10.72
N LYS A 282 22.76 -4.28 11.48
CA LYS A 282 21.37 -4.67 11.74
C LYS A 282 20.50 -4.54 10.48
N TYR A 283 20.73 -3.48 9.73
CA TYR A 283 20.00 -3.26 8.48
C TYR A 283 20.28 -4.34 7.44
N LEU A 284 21.53 -4.78 7.30
CA LEU A 284 21.89 -5.88 6.40
C LEU A 284 21.11 -7.17 6.71
N GLN A 285 20.83 -7.45 7.98
CA GLN A 285 20.02 -8.61 8.38
C GLN A 285 18.59 -8.49 7.84
N VAL A 286 18.01 -7.28 7.89
CA VAL A 286 16.66 -7.01 7.37
C VAL A 286 16.64 -7.11 5.84
N VAL A 287 17.60 -6.46 5.18
CA VAL A 287 17.77 -6.55 3.73
C VAL A 287 17.87 -8.00 3.29
N LYS A 288 18.63 -8.82 4.04
CA LYS A 288 18.78 -10.26 3.75
C LYS A 288 17.44 -10.99 3.75
N VAL A 289 16.61 -10.78 4.77
CA VAL A 289 15.29 -11.42 4.84
C VAL A 289 14.39 -10.96 3.71
N LEU A 290 14.31 -9.64 3.47
CA LEU A 290 13.49 -9.09 2.39
C LEU A 290 13.97 -9.57 1.01
N SER A 291 15.29 -9.66 0.81
CA SER A 291 15.90 -10.16 -0.41
C SER A 291 15.56 -11.63 -0.65
N LEU A 292 15.65 -12.49 0.38
CA LEU A 292 15.31 -13.91 0.25
C LEU A 292 13.83 -14.12 -0.02
N LEU A 293 12.93 -13.38 0.63
CA LEU A 293 11.50 -13.45 0.35
C LEU A 293 11.22 -13.00 -1.09
N GLY A 294 11.81 -11.89 -1.52
CA GLY A 294 11.69 -11.39 -2.89
C GLY A 294 12.28 -12.36 -3.93
N ALA A 295 13.32 -13.11 -3.58
CA ALA A 295 13.96 -14.11 -4.44
C ALA A 295 13.02 -15.27 -4.81
N PHE A 296 12.03 -15.57 -3.97
CA PHE A 296 10.95 -16.51 -4.30
C PHE A 296 9.81 -15.82 -5.05
N ILE A 297 9.32 -14.70 -4.51
CA ILE A 297 8.09 -14.02 -4.96
C ILE A 297 8.23 -13.53 -6.41
N THR A 298 9.37 -12.93 -6.76
CA THR A 298 9.61 -12.37 -8.10
C THR A 298 9.47 -13.41 -9.21
N PRO A 299 10.24 -14.50 -9.24
CA PRO A 299 10.08 -15.49 -10.30
C PRO A 299 8.73 -16.23 -10.20
N PHE A 300 8.19 -16.44 -8.99
CA PHE A 300 6.89 -17.06 -8.82
C PHE A 300 5.78 -16.26 -9.51
N PHE A 301 5.69 -14.97 -9.26
CA PHE A 301 4.69 -14.11 -9.92
C PHE A 301 4.92 -13.97 -11.41
N TRP A 302 6.18 -14.02 -11.87
CA TRP A 302 6.48 -14.01 -13.30
C TRP A 302 5.94 -15.26 -14.01
N PHE A 303 6.24 -16.44 -13.52
CA PHE A 303 5.88 -17.71 -14.17
C PHE A 303 4.46 -18.17 -13.86
N ALA A 304 3.89 -17.80 -12.71
CA ALA A 304 2.53 -18.15 -12.32
C ALA A 304 1.49 -17.05 -12.58
N SER A 305 1.87 -15.93 -13.22
CA SER A 305 0.92 -14.85 -13.55
C SER A 305 -0.25 -15.32 -14.41
N GLY A 306 -0.01 -16.29 -15.31
CA GLY A 306 -1.02 -16.90 -16.16
C GLY A 306 -2.09 -17.69 -15.42
N GLU A 307 -1.77 -18.19 -14.23
CA GLU A 307 -2.69 -18.90 -13.34
C GLU A 307 -3.25 -17.96 -12.27
N ILE A 308 -2.44 -17.08 -11.69
CA ILE A 308 -2.84 -16.18 -10.60
C ILE A 308 -4.00 -15.27 -11.03
N ILE A 309 -3.89 -14.65 -12.20
CA ILE A 309 -4.92 -13.70 -12.68
C ILE A 309 -6.28 -14.40 -12.88
N PRO A 310 -6.39 -15.47 -13.70
CA PRO A 310 -7.68 -16.10 -13.92
C PRO A 310 -8.21 -16.84 -12.67
N LEU A 311 -7.35 -17.38 -11.80
CA LEU A 311 -7.78 -17.96 -10.51
C LEU A 311 -8.38 -16.92 -9.57
N LEU A 312 -7.81 -15.74 -9.50
CA LEU A 312 -8.32 -14.68 -8.63
C LEU A 312 -9.48 -13.93 -9.28
N TYR A 313 -9.32 -13.47 -10.51
CA TYR A 313 -10.20 -12.48 -11.11
C TYR A 313 -11.09 -13.01 -12.24
N GLY A 314 -10.76 -14.18 -12.81
CA GLY A 314 -11.50 -14.77 -13.93
C GLY A 314 -10.91 -14.43 -15.29
N GLY A 315 -11.49 -15.07 -16.36
CA GLY A 315 -10.96 -14.99 -17.72
C GLY A 315 -10.99 -13.60 -18.36
N GLN A 316 -11.92 -12.74 -17.94
CA GLN A 316 -12.01 -11.36 -18.44
C GLN A 316 -10.77 -10.49 -18.10
N TRP A 317 -9.90 -10.95 -17.18
CA TRP A 317 -8.69 -10.25 -16.76
C TRP A 317 -7.42 -10.75 -17.46
N LEU A 318 -7.51 -11.64 -18.43
CA LEU A 318 -6.33 -12.14 -19.17
C LEU A 318 -5.40 -11.03 -19.72
N PRO A 319 -5.91 -9.88 -20.22
CA PRO A 319 -5.05 -8.77 -20.65
C PRO A 319 -4.17 -8.15 -19.54
N ALA A 320 -4.49 -8.41 -18.26
CA ALA A 320 -3.67 -7.97 -17.13
C ALA A 320 -2.41 -8.82 -16.88
N ILE A 321 -2.37 -10.06 -17.44
CA ILE A 321 -1.26 -11.01 -17.24
C ILE A 321 0.10 -10.41 -17.66
N PRO A 322 0.26 -9.84 -18.87
CA PRO A 322 1.53 -9.25 -19.28
C PRO A 322 1.98 -8.10 -18.37
N CYS A 323 1.03 -7.27 -17.88
CA CYS A 323 1.35 -6.20 -16.94
C CYS A 323 1.88 -6.76 -15.61
N LEU A 324 1.20 -7.76 -15.02
CA LEU A 324 1.64 -8.40 -13.78
C LEU A 324 3.01 -9.07 -13.96
N ARG A 325 3.24 -9.71 -15.11
CA ARG A 325 4.51 -10.37 -15.44
C ARG A 325 5.68 -9.39 -15.41
N TRP A 326 5.57 -8.24 -16.09
CA TRP A 326 6.60 -7.21 -16.05
C TRP A 326 6.76 -6.58 -14.65
N MET A 327 5.66 -6.27 -13.97
CA MET A 327 5.69 -5.72 -12.61
C MET A 327 6.30 -6.68 -11.60
N ALA A 328 6.19 -8.00 -11.81
CA ALA A 328 6.82 -8.99 -10.94
C ALA A 328 8.33 -8.79 -10.83
N LEU A 329 9.01 -8.36 -11.91
CA LEU A 329 10.45 -8.09 -11.91
C LEU A 329 10.87 -6.94 -10.99
N ALA A 330 9.93 -6.09 -10.59
CA ALA A 330 10.19 -5.03 -9.62
C ALA A 330 10.00 -5.47 -8.16
N MET A 331 9.35 -6.60 -7.90
CA MET A 331 8.95 -7.00 -6.54
C MET A 331 10.16 -7.16 -5.62
N TRP A 332 11.23 -7.81 -6.08
CA TRP A 332 12.44 -8.00 -5.28
C TRP A 332 13.05 -6.66 -4.86
N ALA A 333 13.25 -5.76 -5.81
CA ALA A 333 13.78 -4.44 -5.55
C ALA A 333 12.88 -3.62 -4.63
N GLN A 334 11.55 -3.64 -4.87
CA GLN A 334 10.57 -2.91 -4.07
C GLN A 334 10.49 -3.43 -2.63
N MET A 335 10.59 -4.73 -2.39
CA MET A 335 10.60 -5.29 -1.04
C MET A 335 11.77 -4.72 -0.22
N ILE A 336 12.96 -4.67 -0.78
CA ILE A 336 14.15 -4.13 -0.11
C ILE A 336 14.03 -2.60 0.05
N LEU A 337 13.63 -1.90 -1.01
CA LEU A 337 13.44 -0.44 -1.02
C LEU A 337 12.45 0.06 0.04
N SER A 338 11.40 -0.72 0.34
CA SER A 338 10.37 -0.34 1.30
C SER A 338 10.91 -0.03 2.70
N SER A 339 12.08 -0.58 3.06
CA SER A 339 12.75 -0.38 4.34
C SER A 339 13.71 0.84 4.35
N ALA A 340 14.15 1.32 3.19
CA ALA A 340 15.19 2.34 3.08
C ALA A 340 14.78 3.69 3.73
N GLY A 341 13.53 4.10 3.57
CA GLY A 341 13.00 5.34 4.14
C GLY A 341 13.15 5.40 5.67
N THR A 342 12.84 4.30 6.35
CA THR A 342 12.99 4.18 7.81
C THR A 342 14.45 4.32 8.25
N ILE A 343 15.38 3.79 7.45
CA ILE A 343 16.81 3.87 7.77
C ILE A 343 17.34 5.29 7.61
N PHE A 344 16.98 6.01 6.56
CA PHE A 344 17.31 7.43 6.44
C PHE A 344 16.82 8.23 7.64
N GLN A 345 15.59 7.95 8.10
CA GLN A 345 15.02 8.60 9.29
C GLN A 345 15.80 8.25 10.56
N SER A 346 16.15 6.98 10.76
CA SER A 346 16.94 6.53 11.92
C SER A 346 18.34 7.13 11.94
N LEU A 347 18.93 7.42 10.78
CA LEU A 347 20.22 8.14 10.68
C LEU A 347 20.06 9.66 10.84
N GLY A 348 18.85 10.20 10.90
CA GLY A 348 18.59 11.65 10.87
C GLY A 348 18.90 12.32 9.52
N ASP A 349 19.12 11.52 8.47
CA ASP A 349 19.52 12.03 7.14
C ASP A 349 18.31 12.32 6.25
N THR A 350 17.44 13.19 6.74
CA THR A 350 16.18 13.57 6.05
C THR A 350 16.44 14.31 4.74
N ARG A 351 17.59 15.01 4.62
CA ARG A 351 17.97 15.71 3.39
C ARG A 351 18.21 14.72 2.24
N ARG A 352 18.96 13.65 2.49
CA ARG A 352 19.20 12.61 1.47
C ARG A 352 17.99 11.77 1.19
N LEU A 353 17.13 11.55 2.19
CA LEU A 353 15.82 10.94 1.98
C LEU A 353 14.98 11.73 0.98
N LEU A 354 14.88 13.06 1.17
CA LEU A 354 14.16 13.94 0.25
C LEU A 354 14.77 13.91 -1.16
N TRP A 355 16.10 13.99 -1.25
CA TRP A 355 16.81 13.97 -2.54
C TRP A 355 16.59 12.66 -3.29
N SER A 356 16.74 11.53 -2.61
CA SER A 356 16.45 10.19 -3.17
C SER A 356 14.99 10.08 -3.62
N GLY A 357 14.04 10.53 -2.78
CA GLY A 357 12.62 10.50 -3.11
C GLY A 357 12.26 11.35 -4.33
N SER A 358 12.81 12.57 -4.44
CA SER A 358 12.57 13.46 -5.58
C SER A 358 13.15 12.90 -6.89
N MET A 359 14.38 12.40 -6.84
CA MET A 359 15.02 11.75 -7.98
C MET A 359 14.20 10.54 -8.46
N ASN A 360 13.73 9.72 -7.52
CA ASN A 360 12.91 8.56 -7.82
C ASN A 360 11.57 8.95 -8.44
N ALA A 361 10.93 10.01 -7.95
CA ALA A 361 9.69 10.53 -8.53
C ALA A 361 9.88 10.95 -9.99
N VAL A 362 10.94 11.69 -10.30
CA VAL A 362 11.28 12.11 -11.68
C VAL A 362 11.52 10.89 -12.57
N LEU A 363 12.29 9.91 -12.09
CA LEU A 363 12.58 8.68 -12.84
C LEU A 363 11.31 7.89 -13.18
N VAL A 364 10.44 7.68 -12.18
CA VAL A 364 9.18 6.94 -12.36
C VAL A 364 8.27 7.68 -13.34
N VAL A 365 8.13 9.00 -13.20
CA VAL A 365 7.32 9.84 -14.11
C VAL A 365 7.84 9.75 -15.54
N ALA A 366 9.15 9.89 -15.75
CA ALA A 366 9.75 9.78 -17.07
C ALA A 366 9.49 8.40 -17.71
N CYS A 367 9.62 7.33 -16.94
CA CYS A 367 9.35 5.97 -17.40
C CYS A 367 7.86 5.71 -17.71
N ILE A 368 6.94 6.30 -16.93
CA ILE A 368 5.50 6.24 -17.22
C ILE A 368 5.21 6.93 -18.55
N ILE A 369 5.72 8.15 -18.75
CA ILE A 369 5.51 8.91 -19.98
C ILE A 369 6.08 8.14 -21.18
N ALA A 370 7.28 7.58 -21.06
CA ALA A 370 7.87 6.76 -22.11
C ALA A 370 6.99 5.56 -22.48
N GLY A 371 6.42 4.87 -21.49
CA GLY A 371 5.50 3.76 -21.75
C GLY A 371 4.17 4.19 -22.38
N LEU A 372 3.66 5.37 -22.03
CA LEU A 372 2.44 5.94 -22.62
C LEU A 372 2.64 6.30 -24.11
N VAL A 373 3.82 6.82 -24.48
CA VAL A 373 4.17 7.12 -25.88
C VAL A 373 4.17 5.85 -26.73
N GLU A 374 4.52 4.70 -26.17
CA GLU A 374 4.43 3.40 -26.84
C GLU A 374 2.98 2.91 -27.05
N GLY A 375 1.98 3.56 -26.43
CA GLY A 375 0.55 3.26 -26.63
C GLY A 375 0.08 1.94 -25.98
N SER A 376 0.80 1.36 -25.02
CA SER A 376 0.47 0.08 -24.40
C SER A 376 0.63 0.09 -22.89
N ILE A 377 -0.40 -0.41 -22.14
CA ILE A 377 -0.28 -0.59 -20.69
C ILE A 377 0.85 -1.56 -20.30
N VAL A 378 1.18 -2.50 -21.19
CA VAL A 378 2.27 -3.45 -20.99
C VAL A 378 3.62 -2.72 -21.05
N ALA A 379 3.76 -1.75 -21.97
CA ALA A 379 4.94 -0.89 -22.05
C ALA A 379 5.07 -0.01 -20.80
N VAL A 380 3.97 0.57 -20.30
CA VAL A 380 3.98 1.31 -19.04
C VAL A 380 4.40 0.40 -17.89
N ALA A 381 3.83 -0.80 -17.77
CA ALA A 381 4.19 -1.77 -16.72
C ALA A 381 5.67 -2.17 -16.77
N ARG A 382 6.20 -2.41 -17.99
CA ARG A 382 7.62 -2.71 -18.23
C ARG A 382 8.50 -1.55 -17.79
N ASN A 383 8.19 -0.34 -18.24
CA ASN A 383 9.00 0.84 -17.96
C ASN A 383 8.96 1.22 -16.47
N VAL A 384 7.82 1.07 -15.81
CA VAL A 384 7.69 1.21 -14.35
C VAL A 384 8.54 0.17 -13.62
N ALA A 385 8.55 -1.09 -14.08
CA ALA A 385 9.42 -2.12 -13.50
C ALA A 385 10.91 -1.77 -13.67
N ILE A 386 11.32 -1.25 -14.81
CA ILE A 386 12.67 -0.75 -15.04
C ILE A 386 12.98 0.42 -14.10
N ALA A 387 12.05 1.39 -13.97
CA ALA A 387 12.22 2.52 -13.06
C ALA A 387 12.46 2.07 -11.62
N TYR A 388 11.69 1.10 -11.11
CA TYR A 388 11.85 0.59 -9.75
C TYR A 388 13.18 -0.13 -9.52
N ASN A 389 13.70 -0.85 -10.52
CA ASN A 389 15.02 -1.47 -10.41
C ASN A 389 16.15 -0.43 -10.47
N LEU A 390 16.04 0.60 -11.30
CA LEU A 390 16.99 1.73 -11.32
C LEU A 390 16.92 2.53 -10.01
N GLN A 391 15.72 2.76 -9.48
CA GLN A 391 15.49 3.38 -8.17
C GLN A 391 16.20 2.60 -7.06
N PHE A 392 16.17 1.27 -7.09
CA PHE A 392 16.89 0.43 -6.14
C PHE A 392 18.38 0.74 -6.14
N VAL A 393 19.00 0.72 -7.31
CA VAL A 393 20.46 1.01 -7.45
C VAL A 393 20.77 2.42 -6.94
N ALA A 394 20.01 3.43 -7.37
CA ALA A 394 20.25 4.82 -7.03
C ALA A 394 20.03 5.09 -5.52
N THR A 395 18.93 4.58 -4.94
CA THR A 395 18.63 4.75 -3.52
C THR A 395 19.68 4.09 -2.64
N PHE A 396 20.13 2.87 -2.99
CA PHE A 396 21.14 2.17 -2.21
C PHE A 396 22.54 2.75 -2.41
N TYR A 397 22.83 3.36 -3.54
CA TYR A 397 24.04 4.18 -3.68
C TYR A 397 24.02 5.36 -2.70
N ILE A 398 22.92 6.11 -2.64
CA ILE A 398 22.78 7.25 -1.72
C ILE A 398 22.85 6.78 -0.26
N LEU A 399 22.11 5.72 0.08
CA LEU A 399 22.02 5.22 1.46
C LEU A 399 23.36 4.62 1.94
N VAL A 400 23.94 3.69 1.17
CA VAL A 400 25.12 2.95 1.60
C VAL A 400 26.37 3.79 1.44
N HIS A 401 26.56 4.48 0.32
CA HIS A 401 27.79 5.24 0.07
C HIS A 401 27.76 6.61 0.74
N LEU A 402 26.69 7.38 0.50
CA LEU A 402 26.66 8.76 1.01
C LEU A 402 26.26 8.84 2.48
N SER A 403 25.22 8.10 2.93
CA SER A 403 24.71 8.22 4.30
C SER A 403 25.50 7.38 5.30
N PHE A 404 25.77 6.12 5.00
CA PHE A 404 26.56 5.25 5.86
C PHE A 404 28.07 5.46 5.72
N GLY A 405 28.58 5.79 4.52
CA GLY A 405 30.01 5.88 4.21
C GLY A 405 30.64 4.54 3.84
N PHE A 406 29.86 3.50 3.57
CA PHE A 406 30.35 2.17 3.16
C PHE A 406 30.36 2.01 1.64
N ARG A 407 31.04 0.96 1.15
CA ARG A 407 31.14 0.68 -0.27
C ARG A 407 29.88 -0.01 -0.78
N THR A 408 29.15 0.61 -1.71
CA THR A 408 27.95 0.02 -2.34
C THR A 408 28.26 -1.31 -3.03
N ARG A 409 29.48 -1.49 -3.55
CA ARG A 409 29.92 -2.75 -4.15
C ARG A 409 29.85 -3.92 -3.17
N ASP A 410 30.25 -3.74 -1.91
CA ASP A 410 30.24 -4.79 -0.90
C ASP A 410 28.80 -5.13 -0.49
N PHE A 411 27.94 -4.13 -0.41
CA PHE A 411 26.49 -4.31 -0.23
C PHE A 411 25.90 -5.17 -1.36
N LEU A 412 26.15 -4.82 -2.62
CA LEU A 412 25.64 -5.57 -3.77
C LEU A 412 26.21 -6.98 -3.85
N LYS A 413 27.49 -7.19 -3.53
CA LYS A 413 28.08 -8.53 -3.42
C LYS A 413 27.39 -9.38 -2.36
N GLY A 414 26.96 -8.78 -1.24
CA GLY A 414 26.20 -9.49 -0.20
C GLY A 414 24.86 -10.03 -0.67
N LEU A 415 24.30 -9.47 -1.76
CA LEU A 415 23.04 -9.91 -2.36
C LEU A 415 23.21 -11.01 -3.45
N LEU A 416 24.44 -11.24 -3.94
CA LEU A 416 24.69 -12.24 -5.00
C LEU A 416 24.19 -13.65 -4.64
N PRO A 417 24.38 -14.17 -3.40
CA PRO A 417 23.84 -15.47 -3.04
C PRO A 417 22.31 -15.53 -3.11
N ASP A 418 21.60 -14.40 -2.84
CA ASP A 418 20.16 -14.32 -2.91
C ASP A 418 19.67 -14.31 -4.36
N LEU A 419 20.41 -13.61 -5.23
CA LEU A 419 20.17 -13.66 -6.67
C LEU A 419 20.41 -15.06 -7.22
N GLY A 420 21.35 -15.82 -6.66
CA GLY A 420 21.54 -17.25 -6.96
C GLY A 420 20.32 -18.10 -6.60
N VAL A 421 19.72 -17.84 -5.43
CA VAL A 421 18.45 -18.48 -5.04
C VAL A 421 17.33 -18.09 -6.00
N MET A 422 17.22 -16.79 -6.34
CA MET A 422 16.23 -16.31 -7.30
C MET A 422 16.39 -16.96 -8.67
N ALA A 423 17.62 -17.11 -9.16
CA ALA A 423 17.91 -17.79 -10.43
C ALA A 423 17.51 -19.27 -10.39
N ALA A 424 17.77 -19.98 -9.29
CA ALA A 424 17.33 -21.37 -9.13
C ALA A 424 15.82 -21.53 -9.19
N VAL A 425 15.08 -20.64 -8.52
CA VAL A 425 13.60 -20.60 -8.58
C VAL A 425 13.12 -20.23 -9.98
N ALA A 426 13.78 -19.30 -10.66
CA ALA A 426 13.45 -18.93 -12.03
C ALA A 426 13.69 -20.08 -13.01
N CYS A 427 14.79 -20.82 -12.88
CA CYS A 427 15.06 -22.05 -13.67
C CYS A 427 13.98 -23.11 -13.46
N ALA A 428 13.55 -23.32 -12.20
CA ALA A 428 12.44 -24.23 -11.90
C ALA A 428 11.13 -23.74 -12.52
N GLY A 429 10.86 -22.43 -12.45
CA GLY A 429 9.69 -21.81 -13.11
C GLY A 429 9.72 -21.96 -14.62
N TYR A 430 10.89 -21.80 -15.24
CA TYR A 430 11.07 -22.06 -16.67
C TYR A 430 10.84 -23.55 -16.98
N GLY A 431 11.36 -24.46 -16.17
CA GLY A 431 11.07 -25.90 -16.30
C GLY A 431 9.57 -26.23 -16.24
N CYS A 432 8.81 -25.48 -15.44
CA CYS A 432 7.36 -25.65 -15.38
C CYS A 432 6.63 -25.27 -16.68
N THR A 433 7.26 -24.55 -17.61
CA THR A 433 6.64 -24.26 -18.93
C THR A 433 6.53 -25.49 -19.82
N PHE A 434 7.28 -26.55 -19.51
CA PHE A 434 7.25 -27.83 -20.23
C PHE A 434 6.31 -28.86 -19.56
N LEU A 435 5.59 -28.48 -18.50
CA LEU A 435 4.59 -29.37 -17.91
C LEU A 435 3.47 -29.68 -18.88
N PRO A 436 2.89 -30.89 -18.84
CA PRO A 436 1.71 -31.22 -19.64
C PRO A 436 0.54 -30.29 -19.26
N GLU A 437 -0.42 -30.15 -20.17
CA GLU A 437 -1.61 -29.37 -19.93
C GLU A 437 -2.43 -29.96 -18.79
N LEU A 438 -2.44 -29.27 -17.67
CA LEU A 438 -3.22 -29.58 -16.48
C LEU A 438 -4.35 -28.55 -16.35
N PRO A 439 -5.45 -28.87 -15.66
CA PRO A 439 -6.43 -27.88 -15.27
C PRO A 439 -5.78 -26.71 -14.52
N LEU A 440 -6.34 -25.51 -14.65
CA LEU A 440 -5.77 -24.26 -14.12
C LEU A 440 -5.26 -24.37 -12.66
N LEU A 441 -6.07 -24.97 -11.77
CA LEU A 441 -5.68 -25.25 -10.37
C LEU A 441 -4.52 -26.26 -10.26
N GLY A 442 -4.53 -27.27 -11.11
CA GLY A 442 -3.46 -28.27 -11.16
C GLY A 442 -2.12 -27.67 -11.58
N THR A 443 -2.14 -26.83 -12.64
CA THR A 443 -0.94 -26.11 -13.10
C THR A 443 -0.42 -25.16 -12.02
N PHE A 444 -1.31 -24.39 -11.35
CA PHE A 444 -0.93 -23.51 -10.26
C PHE A 444 -0.32 -24.28 -9.08
N ALA A 445 -0.94 -25.38 -8.67
CA ALA A 445 -0.45 -26.22 -7.58
C ALA A 445 0.91 -26.86 -7.92
N ALA A 446 1.08 -27.38 -9.14
CA ALA A 446 2.34 -27.94 -9.61
C ALA A 446 3.46 -26.90 -9.64
N LYS A 447 3.22 -25.71 -10.23
CA LYS A 447 4.18 -24.60 -10.21
C LYS A 447 4.55 -24.19 -8.78
N SER A 448 3.56 -24.05 -7.90
CA SER A 448 3.77 -23.70 -6.49
C SER A 448 4.64 -24.73 -5.77
N ALA A 449 4.38 -26.02 -5.98
CA ALA A 449 5.14 -27.11 -5.36
C ALA A 449 6.58 -27.18 -5.90
N ILE A 450 6.76 -27.17 -7.22
CA ILE A 450 8.07 -27.27 -7.87
C ILE A 450 8.96 -26.08 -7.52
N MET A 451 8.43 -24.84 -7.68
CA MET A 451 9.17 -23.62 -7.40
C MET A 451 9.43 -23.49 -5.88
N GLY A 452 8.48 -23.89 -5.03
CA GLY A 452 8.66 -23.93 -3.58
C GLY A 452 9.74 -24.92 -3.15
N ALA A 453 9.76 -26.14 -3.73
CA ALA A 453 10.80 -27.13 -3.48
C ALA A 453 12.19 -26.63 -3.95
N ALA A 454 12.26 -26.02 -5.14
CA ALA A 454 13.49 -25.43 -5.67
C ALA A 454 14.01 -24.30 -4.74
N TYR A 455 13.13 -23.48 -4.21
CA TYR A 455 13.49 -22.42 -3.25
C TYR A 455 14.06 -23.00 -1.96
N LEU A 456 13.39 -24.00 -1.36
CA LEU A 456 13.86 -24.65 -0.14
C LEU A 456 15.21 -25.33 -0.36
N LEU A 457 15.37 -26.02 -1.49
CA LEU A 457 16.63 -26.66 -1.86
C LEU A 457 17.76 -25.62 -2.04
N ALA A 458 17.48 -24.52 -2.77
CA ALA A 458 18.46 -23.46 -2.97
C ALA A 458 18.87 -22.80 -1.64
N LEU A 459 17.93 -22.57 -0.71
CA LEU A 459 18.23 -22.08 0.64
C LEU A 459 19.11 -23.06 1.42
N ALA A 460 18.88 -24.37 1.30
CA ALA A 460 19.68 -25.41 1.95
C ALA A 460 21.12 -25.44 1.40
N LEU A 461 21.28 -25.47 0.08
CA LEU A 461 22.56 -25.49 -0.59
C LEU A 461 23.40 -24.23 -0.33
N THR A 462 22.76 -23.07 -0.28
CA THR A 462 23.43 -21.81 0.00
C THR A 462 23.58 -21.51 1.49
N ARG A 463 23.13 -22.42 2.37
CA ARG A 463 23.14 -22.28 3.85
C ARG A 463 22.42 -21.01 4.35
N GLN A 464 21.42 -20.53 3.63
CA GLN A 464 20.71 -19.28 3.93
C GLN A 464 19.48 -19.48 4.84
N PHE A 465 19.19 -20.69 5.30
CA PHE A 465 18.14 -20.96 6.29
C PHE A 465 18.39 -20.25 7.62
N LYS A 466 19.65 -20.19 8.10
CA LYS A 466 19.98 -19.57 9.39
C LYS A 466 19.59 -18.09 9.52
N PRO A 467 19.86 -17.23 8.52
CA PRO A 467 19.42 -15.83 8.56
C PRO A 467 17.89 -15.68 8.60
N LEU A 468 17.18 -16.54 7.88
CA LEU A 468 15.72 -16.49 7.79
C LEU A 468 15.04 -16.89 9.11
N ILE A 469 15.49 -17.97 9.72
CA ILE A 469 14.97 -18.50 10.99
C ILE A 469 15.41 -17.63 12.17
N GLY A 470 16.67 -17.16 12.16
CA GLY A 470 17.24 -16.40 13.26
C GLY A 470 16.57 -15.04 13.51
N LEU A 471 15.97 -14.43 12.47
CA LEU A 471 15.23 -13.16 12.59
C LEU A 471 13.73 -13.35 12.84
N LEU A 472 13.15 -14.46 12.37
CA LEU A 472 11.72 -14.75 12.57
C LEU A 472 11.43 -15.37 13.94
N PHE A 473 12.39 -16.06 14.56
CA PHE A 473 12.20 -16.84 15.78
C PHE A 473 13.13 -16.48 16.94
N ARG A 474 14.00 -15.46 16.82
CA ARG A 474 14.76 -14.98 17.97
C ARG A 474 13.85 -14.24 18.94
N LYS A 475 13.63 -14.88 20.10
CA LYS A 475 12.96 -14.32 21.29
C LYS A 475 13.72 -13.11 21.84
#